data_c54eb37bbfa9bf4efd3595ed95c8bb04
#
_entry.id   c54eb37bbfa9bf4efd3595ed95c8bb04
#
_cell.length_a   1.000
_cell.length_b   1.000
_cell.length_c   1.000
_cell.angle_alpha   90.00
_cell.angle_beta   90.00
_cell.angle_gamma   90.00
#
_symmetry.space_group_name_H-M   'P 1'
#
loop_
_entity.id
_entity.type
_entity.pdbx_description
1 polymer ?
#
loop_
_entity_poly.entity_id
_entity_poly.type
_entity_poly.pdbx_seq_one_letter_code
_entity_poly.pdbx_strand_id
1 'polypeptide(L)'
;MRTLILMRHAQAAASAEGPDRDRPLSEAGRQQAQRVEKTLRDRGIQHVLCSSAQRTRQTLESLQLEAPVDYQDVLYNASAHTIAQQISGVDEEVETLLVVAHAPGIPALATQLSHDADPRQADRIGYWFPAGAFVELWIDTDWVYVEQASARLADVQRFSD
;
A
#
# COMPACT_ATOMS: atom_id res chain seq x y z
N MET A 1 -4.85 -10.31 16.23
CA MET A 1 -3.86 -9.43 15.58
C MET A 1 -4.22 -9.26 14.12
N ARG A 2 -4.15 -8.06 13.61
CA ARG A 2 -4.45 -7.74 12.21
C ARG A 2 -3.19 -7.49 11.43
N THR A 3 -3.21 -7.81 10.15
CA THR A 3 -2.10 -7.56 9.23
C THR A 3 -2.50 -6.47 8.24
N LEU A 4 -1.70 -5.41 8.18
CA LEU A 4 -1.87 -4.30 7.23
C LEU A 4 -0.68 -4.29 6.29
N ILE A 5 -0.96 -4.42 4.98
CA ILE A 5 0.07 -4.29 3.94
C ILE A 5 -0.16 -2.96 3.23
N LEU A 6 0.83 -2.08 3.30
CA LEU A 6 0.81 -0.78 2.65
C LEU A 6 1.75 -0.82 1.45
N MET A 7 1.21 -0.60 0.26
CA MET A 7 1.97 -0.72 -0.98
C MET A 7 1.88 0.55 -1.82
N ARG A 8 3.02 1.02 -2.32
CA ARG A 8 3.06 2.03 -3.37
C ARG A 8 2.91 1.34 -4.72
N HIS A 9 2.13 1.94 -5.65
CA HIS A 9 1.97 1.42 -7.00
C HIS A 9 3.32 1.15 -7.66
N ALA A 10 3.35 0.25 -8.64
CA ALA A 10 4.53 -0.05 -9.44
C ALA A 10 4.90 1.14 -10.34
N GLN A 11 6.05 1.08 -10.99
CA GLN A 11 6.56 2.19 -11.78
C GLN A 11 5.58 2.61 -12.87
N ALA A 12 5.23 3.89 -12.88
CA ALA A 12 4.35 4.48 -13.88
C ALA A 12 5.16 5.00 -15.06
N ALA A 13 4.51 5.11 -16.23
CA ALA A 13 5.07 5.79 -17.39
C ALA A 13 5.40 7.25 -17.02
N ALA A 14 6.52 7.77 -17.56
CA ALA A 14 7.01 9.10 -17.23
C ALA A 14 6.04 10.21 -17.63
N SER A 15 5.31 10.01 -18.72
CA SER A 15 4.30 10.95 -19.19
C SER A 15 3.20 10.17 -19.91
N ALA A 16 2.03 10.79 -19.99
CA ALA A 16 0.92 10.28 -20.77
C ALA A 16 0.19 11.48 -21.36
N GLU A 17 -0.54 11.26 -22.45
CA GLU A 17 -1.51 12.23 -22.91
C GLU A 17 -2.65 12.27 -21.91
N GLY A 18 -3.05 13.48 -21.50
CA GLY A 18 -4.13 13.67 -20.57
C GLY A 18 -3.70 13.82 -19.12
N PRO A 19 -4.64 13.69 -18.18
CA PRO A 19 -4.38 13.94 -16.76
C PRO A 19 -3.38 12.94 -16.14
N ASP A 20 -2.66 13.39 -15.12
CA ASP A 20 -1.75 12.54 -14.34
C ASP A 20 -2.43 11.26 -13.86
N ARG A 21 -3.68 11.35 -13.48
CA ARG A 21 -4.47 10.25 -12.98
C ARG A 21 -4.58 9.08 -13.96
N ASP A 22 -4.49 9.36 -15.27
CA ASP A 22 -4.62 8.37 -16.33
C ASP A 22 -3.28 7.79 -16.78
N ARG A 23 -2.16 8.16 -16.13
CA ARG A 23 -0.86 7.58 -16.46
C ARG A 23 -0.85 6.09 -16.15
N PRO A 24 -0.54 5.24 -17.14
CA PRO A 24 -0.46 3.80 -16.92
C PRO A 24 0.88 3.39 -16.30
N LEU A 25 1.01 2.12 -15.98
CA LEU A 25 2.31 1.55 -15.66
C LEU A 25 3.20 1.57 -16.90
N SER A 26 4.50 1.74 -16.67
CA SER A 26 5.51 1.47 -17.69
C SER A 26 5.66 -0.04 -17.90
N GLU A 27 6.36 -0.45 -18.95
CA GLU A 27 6.68 -1.86 -19.14
C GLU A 27 7.48 -2.40 -17.95
N ALA A 28 8.47 -1.64 -17.47
CA ALA A 28 9.24 -2.02 -16.28
C ALA A 28 8.33 -2.15 -15.06
N GLY A 29 7.32 -1.29 -14.94
CA GLY A 29 6.34 -1.35 -13.85
C GLY A 29 5.48 -2.61 -13.88
N ARG A 30 5.09 -3.05 -15.07
CA ARG A 30 4.33 -4.32 -15.21
C ARG A 30 5.16 -5.50 -14.77
N GLN A 31 6.43 -5.55 -15.16
CA GLN A 31 7.35 -6.60 -14.74
C GLN A 31 7.58 -6.55 -13.23
N GLN A 32 7.73 -5.35 -12.68
CA GLN A 32 7.86 -5.14 -11.25
C GLN A 32 6.64 -5.67 -10.48
N ALA A 33 5.44 -5.38 -10.96
CA ALA A 33 4.21 -5.84 -10.32
C ALA A 33 4.11 -7.37 -10.35
N GLN A 34 4.61 -8.01 -11.39
CA GLN A 34 4.67 -9.48 -11.45
C GLN A 34 5.61 -10.06 -10.38
N ARG A 35 6.71 -9.37 -10.08
CA ARG A 35 7.60 -9.79 -8.98
C ARG A 35 6.92 -9.61 -7.62
N VAL A 36 6.20 -8.51 -7.46
CA VAL A 36 5.42 -8.26 -6.22
C VAL A 36 4.36 -9.34 -6.03
N GLU A 37 3.68 -9.75 -7.10
CA GLU A 37 2.65 -10.79 -7.04
C GLU A 37 3.18 -12.07 -6.40
N LYS A 38 4.37 -12.50 -6.77
CA LYS A 38 4.96 -13.72 -6.22
C LYS A 38 5.19 -13.61 -4.71
N THR A 39 5.51 -12.42 -4.23
CA THR A 39 5.77 -12.16 -2.81
C THR A 39 4.47 -12.04 -2.01
N LEU A 40 3.41 -11.51 -2.61
CA LEU A 40 2.13 -11.30 -1.91
C LEU A 40 1.17 -12.48 -1.99
N ARG A 41 1.40 -13.39 -2.90
CA ARG A 41 0.48 -14.49 -3.26
C ARG A 41 -0.05 -15.27 -2.05
N ASP A 42 0.80 -15.56 -1.09
CA ASP A 42 0.48 -16.44 0.04
C ASP A 42 0.26 -15.70 1.35
N ARG A 43 -0.01 -14.41 1.29
CA ARG A 43 -0.17 -13.59 2.51
C ARG A 43 -1.59 -13.59 3.08
N GLY A 44 -2.54 -14.21 2.38
CA GLY A 44 -3.90 -14.33 2.87
C GLY A 44 -4.70 -13.04 2.86
N ILE A 45 -4.45 -12.17 1.87
CA ILE A 45 -5.15 -10.89 1.75
C ILE A 45 -6.65 -11.14 1.55
N GLN A 46 -7.47 -10.51 2.40
CA GLN A 46 -8.92 -10.71 2.43
C GLN A 46 -9.71 -9.52 1.89
N HIS A 47 -9.09 -8.34 1.82
CA HIS A 47 -9.74 -7.14 1.33
C HIS A 47 -8.69 -6.16 0.83
N VAL A 48 -9.03 -5.35 -0.17
CA VAL A 48 -8.12 -4.38 -0.77
C VAL A 48 -8.78 -3.01 -0.84
N LEU A 49 -8.06 -1.98 -0.39
CA LEU A 49 -8.36 -0.57 -0.71
C LEU A 49 -7.38 -0.13 -1.78
N CYS A 50 -7.87 0.40 -2.88
CA CYS A 50 -7.02 0.80 -4.01
C CYS A 50 -7.40 2.19 -4.50
N SER A 51 -6.40 3.05 -4.70
CA SER A 51 -6.64 4.32 -5.38
C SER A 51 -7.20 4.07 -6.78
N SER A 52 -8.13 4.89 -7.21
CA SER A 52 -8.77 4.77 -8.51
C SER A 52 -7.89 5.23 -9.69
N ALA A 53 -6.70 5.76 -9.43
CA ALA A 53 -5.77 6.13 -10.49
C ALA A 53 -5.38 4.91 -11.34
N GLN A 54 -5.10 5.15 -12.62
CA GLN A 54 -4.80 4.07 -13.58
C GLN A 54 -3.62 3.22 -13.11
N ARG A 55 -2.53 3.84 -12.65
CA ARG A 55 -1.33 3.12 -12.23
C ARG A 55 -1.55 2.21 -11.01
N THR A 56 -2.41 2.62 -10.09
CA THR A 56 -2.75 1.76 -8.95
C THR A 56 -3.68 0.62 -9.36
N ARG A 57 -4.65 0.88 -10.23
CA ARG A 57 -5.53 -0.17 -10.77
C ARG A 57 -4.73 -1.24 -11.51
N GLN A 58 -3.81 -0.83 -12.37
CA GLN A 58 -2.98 -1.75 -13.14
C GLN A 58 -2.01 -2.54 -12.26
N THR A 59 -1.46 -1.90 -11.22
CA THR A 59 -0.66 -2.62 -10.23
C THR A 59 -1.48 -3.73 -9.61
N LEU A 60 -2.69 -3.41 -9.13
CA LEU A 60 -3.54 -4.38 -8.45
C LEU A 60 -3.96 -5.52 -9.38
N GLU A 61 -4.32 -5.21 -10.62
CA GLU A 61 -4.67 -6.23 -11.62
C GLU A 61 -3.54 -7.25 -11.80
N SER A 62 -2.30 -6.78 -11.80
CA SER A 62 -1.11 -7.63 -11.96
C SER A 62 -0.87 -8.55 -10.77
N LEU A 63 -1.43 -8.22 -9.60
CA LEU A 63 -1.28 -9.04 -8.39
C LEU A 63 -2.21 -10.25 -8.39
N GLN A 64 -3.23 -10.27 -9.24
CA GLN A 64 -4.15 -11.41 -9.43
C GLN A 64 -4.77 -11.91 -8.12
N LEU A 65 -5.15 -10.97 -7.25
CA LEU A 65 -5.79 -11.31 -5.98
C LEU A 65 -7.28 -11.56 -6.17
N GLU A 66 -7.82 -12.51 -5.42
CA GLU A 66 -9.25 -12.85 -5.46
C GLU A 66 -10.06 -12.07 -4.41
N ALA A 67 -9.40 -11.26 -3.58
CA ALA A 67 -10.07 -10.50 -2.54
C ALA A 67 -10.95 -9.38 -3.11
N PRO A 68 -12.04 -9.03 -2.44
CA PRO A 68 -12.85 -7.86 -2.82
C PRO A 68 -12.04 -6.58 -2.79
N VAL A 69 -12.30 -5.69 -3.75
CA VAL A 69 -11.58 -4.42 -3.89
C VAL A 69 -12.55 -3.26 -3.75
N ASP A 70 -12.17 -2.29 -2.94
CA ASP A 70 -12.83 -0.99 -2.85
C ASP A 70 -11.92 0.05 -3.51
N TYR A 71 -12.31 0.52 -4.71
CA TYR A 71 -11.60 1.57 -5.42
C TYR A 71 -12.07 2.94 -4.91
N GLN A 72 -11.12 3.77 -4.46
CA GLN A 72 -11.45 5.03 -3.80
C GLN A 72 -10.71 6.20 -4.45
N ASP A 73 -11.48 7.19 -4.93
CA ASP A 73 -10.92 8.44 -5.45
C ASP A 73 -10.16 9.21 -4.38
N VAL A 74 -10.62 9.14 -3.13
CA VAL A 74 -10.01 9.87 -2.01
C VAL A 74 -8.57 9.41 -1.73
N LEU A 75 -8.19 8.21 -2.16
CA LEU A 75 -6.82 7.72 -1.98
C LEU A 75 -5.83 8.31 -2.99
N TYR A 76 -6.32 8.94 -4.06
CA TYR A 76 -5.44 9.60 -5.03
C TYR A 76 -4.76 10.80 -4.36
N ASN A 77 -3.42 10.78 -4.29
CA ASN A 77 -2.61 11.81 -3.63
C ASN A 77 -2.98 12.03 -2.14
N ALA A 78 -3.46 10.99 -1.47
CA ALA A 78 -3.90 11.07 -0.09
C ALA A 78 -2.73 11.22 0.88
N SER A 79 -2.97 11.97 1.96
CA SER A 79 -2.06 12.04 3.11
C SER A 79 -2.13 10.76 3.94
N ALA A 80 -1.18 10.58 4.86
CA ALA A 80 -1.22 9.49 5.82
C ALA A 80 -2.52 9.48 6.61
N HIS A 81 -2.97 10.65 7.06
CA HIS A 81 -4.23 10.78 7.82
C HIS A 81 -5.44 10.30 7.00
N THR A 82 -5.53 10.72 5.74
CA THR A 82 -6.65 10.32 4.88
C THR A 82 -6.64 8.81 4.63
N ILE A 83 -5.47 8.22 4.38
CA ILE A 83 -5.35 6.77 4.22
C ILE A 83 -5.81 6.06 5.49
N ALA A 84 -5.34 6.50 6.66
CA ALA A 84 -5.74 5.91 7.94
C ALA A 84 -7.25 6.01 8.17
N GLN A 85 -7.88 7.12 7.78
CA GLN A 85 -9.34 7.27 7.88
C GLN A 85 -10.07 6.21 7.05
N GLN A 86 -9.60 5.92 5.84
CA GLN A 86 -10.22 4.90 5.00
C GLN A 86 -10.02 3.50 5.59
N ILE A 87 -8.85 3.22 6.14
CA ILE A 87 -8.60 1.94 6.83
C ILE A 87 -9.54 1.80 8.03
N SER A 88 -9.78 2.87 8.77
CA SER A 88 -10.64 2.83 9.97
C SER A 88 -12.09 2.42 9.67
N GLY A 89 -12.53 2.55 8.42
CA GLY A 89 -13.86 2.13 7.99
C GLY A 89 -13.96 0.70 7.48
N VAL A 90 -12.87 -0.05 7.47
CA VAL A 90 -12.86 -1.43 7.01
C VAL A 90 -13.57 -2.33 8.01
N ASP A 91 -14.32 -3.32 7.51
CA ASP A 91 -15.01 -4.30 8.34
C ASP A 91 -14.02 -4.96 9.30
N GLU A 92 -14.37 -4.98 10.60
CA GLU A 92 -13.48 -5.52 11.63
C GLU A 92 -13.25 -7.02 11.50
N GLU A 93 -14.04 -7.74 10.71
CA GLU A 93 -13.80 -9.15 10.41
C GLU A 93 -12.63 -9.37 9.46
N VAL A 94 -12.20 -8.34 8.73
CA VAL A 94 -11.02 -8.42 7.87
C VAL A 94 -9.78 -8.49 8.76
N GLU A 95 -9.01 -9.55 8.61
CA GLU A 95 -7.78 -9.75 9.38
C GLU A 95 -6.54 -9.31 8.61
N THR A 96 -6.55 -9.44 7.28
CA THR A 96 -5.43 -9.05 6.41
C THR A 96 -5.93 -8.12 5.32
N LEU A 97 -5.46 -6.88 5.36
CA LEU A 97 -5.84 -5.79 4.46
C LEU A 97 -4.65 -5.33 3.64
N LEU A 98 -4.85 -5.17 2.33
CA LEU A 98 -3.89 -4.52 1.44
C LEU A 98 -4.40 -3.14 1.04
N VAL A 99 -3.54 -2.13 1.11
CA VAL A 99 -3.81 -0.80 0.56
C VAL A 99 -2.80 -0.51 -0.54
N VAL A 100 -3.28 -0.20 -1.74
CA VAL A 100 -2.43 0.18 -2.89
C VAL A 100 -2.71 1.64 -3.20
N ALA A 101 -1.71 2.49 -3.00
CA ALA A 101 -1.86 3.93 -3.18
C ALA A 101 -0.51 4.56 -3.59
N HIS A 102 -0.23 5.76 -3.10
CA HIS A 102 0.82 6.62 -3.62
C HIS A 102 1.80 7.07 -2.54
N ALA A 103 3.00 7.47 -2.96
CA ALA A 103 3.89 8.25 -2.12
C ALA A 103 3.53 9.75 -2.26
N PRO A 104 3.71 10.57 -1.23
CA PRO A 104 4.31 10.25 0.06
C PRO A 104 3.38 9.63 1.11
N GLY A 105 2.08 9.54 0.84
CA GLY A 105 1.11 9.09 1.84
C GLY A 105 1.38 7.70 2.40
N ILE A 106 1.64 6.72 1.55
CA ILE A 106 1.88 5.34 1.97
C ILE A 106 3.13 5.23 2.88
N PRO A 107 4.33 5.69 2.46
CA PRO A 107 5.48 5.61 3.36
C PRO A 107 5.33 6.47 4.62
N ALA A 108 4.63 7.60 4.54
CA ALA A 108 4.36 8.44 5.71
C ALA A 108 3.53 7.69 6.75
N LEU A 109 2.47 7.00 6.33
CA LEU A 109 1.66 6.21 7.26
C LEU A 109 2.44 5.03 7.82
N ALA A 110 3.21 4.33 6.98
CA ALA A 110 4.03 3.22 7.42
C ALA A 110 5.05 3.66 8.49
N THR A 111 5.69 4.82 8.28
CA THR A 111 6.63 5.40 9.24
C THR A 111 5.93 5.73 10.56
N GLN A 112 4.78 6.40 10.49
CA GLN A 112 4.00 6.78 11.65
C GLN A 112 3.61 5.56 12.50
N LEU A 113 3.14 4.50 11.87
CA LEU A 113 2.65 3.32 12.58
C LEU A 113 3.79 2.48 13.18
N SER A 114 4.96 2.45 12.56
CA SER A 114 6.07 1.59 12.97
C SER A 114 7.12 2.29 13.84
N HIS A 115 7.06 3.62 13.97
CA HIS A 115 8.13 4.42 14.61
C HIS A 115 8.40 3.99 16.04
N ASP A 116 7.38 3.76 16.85
CA ASP A 116 7.57 3.41 18.27
C ASP A 116 8.22 2.04 18.44
N ALA A 117 7.85 1.08 17.60
CA ALA A 117 8.37 -0.28 17.71
C ALA A 117 9.74 -0.45 17.06
N ASP A 118 10.00 0.29 15.97
CA ASP A 118 11.24 0.15 15.21
C ASP A 118 11.62 1.49 14.53
N PRO A 119 12.17 2.44 15.31
CA PRO A 119 12.46 3.77 14.77
C PRO A 119 13.47 3.78 13.63
N ARG A 120 14.44 2.89 13.62
CA ARG A 120 15.43 2.83 12.54
C ARG A 120 14.82 2.43 11.21
N GLN A 121 14.01 1.38 11.22
CA GLN A 121 13.34 0.93 9.99
C GLN A 121 12.27 1.93 9.55
N ALA A 122 11.58 2.55 10.50
CA ALA A 122 10.60 3.59 10.18
C ALA A 122 11.27 4.76 9.45
N ASP A 123 12.44 5.21 9.94
CA ASP A 123 13.21 6.28 9.27
C ASP A 123 13.61 5.87 7.85
N ARG A 124 14.05 4.64 7.66
CA ARG A 124 14.42 4.12 6.34
C ARG A 124 13.24 4.10 5.37
N ILE A 125 12.08 3.69 5.84
CA ILE A 125 10.85 3.67 5.03
C ILE A 125 10.49 5.09 4.60
N GLY A 126 10.55 6.05 5.50
CA GLY A 126 10.28 7.45 5.19
C GLY A 126 11.28 8.05 4.23
N TYR A 127 12.52 7.59 4.26
CA TYR A 127 13.59 8.09 3.42
C TYR A 127 13.60 7.45 2.02
N TRP A 128 13.33 6.15 1.93
CA TRP A 128 13.39 5.43 0.66
C TRP A 128 12.29 4.38 0.56
N PHE A 129 11.30 4.68 -0.28
CA PHE A 129 10.18 3.80 -0.53
C PHE A 129 9.83 3.87 -2.02
N PRO A 130 10.57 3.13 -2.87
CA PRO A 130 10.40 3.24 -4.33
C PRO A 130 9.09 2.65 -4.81
N ALA A 131 8.75 2.92 -6.07
CA ALA A 131 7.59 2.33 -6.70
C ALA A 131 7.59 0.81 -6.53
N GLY A 132 6.44 0.23 -6.26
CA GLY A 132 6.28 -1.21 -6.04
C GLY A 132 6.63 -1.68 -4.63
N ALA A 133 7.23 -0.84 -3.81
CA ALA A 133 7.58 -1.23 -2.43
C ALA A 133 6.33 -1.44 -1.59
N PHE A 134 6.43 -2.38 -0.64
CA PHE A 134 5.39 -2.55 0.36
C PHE A 134 5.98 -2.87 1.73
N VAL A 135 5.18 -2.62 2.76
CA VAL A 135 5.47 -3.02 4.14
C VAL A 135 4.34 -3.89 4.64
N GLU A 136 4.67 -4.83 5.49
CA GLU A 136 3.69 -5.59 6.26
C GLU A 136 3.79 -5.18 7.72
N LEU A 137 2.67 -4.77 8.28
CA LEU A 137 2.57 -4.29 9.66
C LEU A 137 1.60 -5.18 10.43
N TRP A 138 1.97 -5.54 11.66
CA TRP A 138 1.09 -6.28 12.56
C TRP A 138 0.52 -5.31 13.59
N ILE A 139 -0.81 -5.25 13.66
CA ILE A 139 -1.56 -4.28 14.43
C ILE A 139 -2.41 -5.02 15.47
N ASP A 140 -2.28 -4.61 16.71
CA ASP A 140 -2.97 -5.24 17.83
C ASP A 140 -4.16 -4.39 18.32
N THR A 141 -4.85 -3.75 17.37
CA THR A 141 -6.06 -2.97 17.62
C THR A 141 -7.08 -3.23 16.51
N ASP A 142 -8.31 -2.81 16.74
CA ASP A 142 -9.33 -2.78 15.70
C ASP A 142 -8.96 -1.74 14.62
N TRP A 143 -9.47 -1.94 13.40
CA TRP A 143 -9.22 -1.01 12.31
C TRP A 143 -9.64 0.42 12.64
N VAL A 144 -10.73 0.57 13.38
CA VAL A 144 -11.24 1.90 13.75
C VAL A 144 -10.21 2.73 14.51
N TYR A 145 -9.26 2.10 15.19
CA TYR A 145 -8.21 2.78 15.96
C TYR A 145 -6.85 2.78 15.27
N VAL A 146 -6.79 2.46 13.99
CA VAL A 146 -5.51 2.26 13.28
C VAL A 146 -4.58 3.47 13.37
N GLU A 147 -5.13 4.68 13.32
CA GLU A 147 -4.30 5.89 13.28
C GLU A 147 -3.47 6.08 14.55
N GLN A 148 -3.96 5.60 15.69
CA GLN A 148 -3.27 5.67 16.98
C GLN A 148 -2.47 4.41 17.28
N ALA A 149 -2.47 3.43 16.38
CA ALA A 149 -1.82 2.15 16.65
C ALA A 149 -0.30 2.29 16.66
N SER A 150 0.33 1.47 17.49
CA SER A 150 1.76 1.20 17.40
C SER A 150 1.91 -0.16 16.75
N ALA A 151 2.30 -0.19 15.49
CA ALA A 151 2.38 -1.41 14.72
C ALA A 151 3.78 -2.00 14.76
N ARG A 152 3.83 -3.34 14.71
CA ARG A 152 5.09 -4.05 14.55
C ARG A 152 5.39 -4.21 13.06
N LEU A 153 6.59 -3.83 12.65
CA LEU A 153 7.04 -3.98 11.26
C LEU A 153 7.49 -5.43 11.04
N ALA A 154 6.71 -6.17 10.26
CA ALA A 154 6.98 -7.59 10.01
C ALA A 154 7.83 -7.81 8.77
N ASP A 155 7.68 -6.98 7.73
CA ASP A 155 8.41 -7.15 6.47
C ASP A 155 8.46 -5.83 5.71
N VAL A 156 9.55 -5.62 4.98
CA VAL A 156 9.72 -4.51 4.03
C VAL A 156 10.28 -5.09 2.75
N GLN A 157 9.60 -4.88 1.64
CA GLN A 157 10.06 -5.36 0.33
C GLN A 157 10.18 -4.19 -0.64
N ARG A 158 11.30 -4.14 -1.34
CA ARG A 158 11.60 -3.14 -2.36
C ARG A 158 11.98 -3.86 -3.65
N PHE A 159 11.42 -3.42 -4.75
CA PHE A 159 11.58 -4.08 -6.06
C PHE A 159 12.23 -3.16 -7.08
N SER A 160 12.99 -2.19 -6.64
CA SER A 160 13.77 -1.32 -7.52
C SER A 160 15.00 -2.07 -8.01
N ASP A 161 15.36 -1.84 -9.25
CA ASP A 161 16.58 -2.38 -9.86
C ASP A 161 17.82 -1.60 -9.44
#